data_8d23c9a3f2e0850e66b3fff0c641f562
#
_entry.id   8d23c9a3f2e0850e66b3fff0c641f562
#
_cell.length_a   1.000
_cell.length_b   1.000
_cell.length_c   1.000
_cell.angle_alpha   90.00
_cell.angle_beta   90.00
_cell.angle_gamma   90.00
#
_symmetry.space_group_name_H-M   'P 1'
#
loop_
_entity.id
_entity.type
_entity.pdbx_description
1 polymer ?
#
loop_
_entity_poly.entity_id
_entity_poly.type
_entity_poly.pdbx_seq_one_letter_code
_entity_poly.pdbx_strand_id
1 'polypeptide(L)'
;MQQKIRNKFQELFSTKGSVYASPGRINLIGEHTDYNGGFVFPGAIDKGMIAEIKPNGTGKVRAFSVDLNDYAEFGLNEEDAPKASWARYIFGVCRETIKRGGQIQGFDTVFAGDVPLGAGMSSYAALESTYAFALNDLFSLNIDKFELAKIGQSTEHNYCGVNCGIMDQFASVFGKEGSLIRLDCRSLEYKYFPFHPVGYKLVLLDSVVKHELASSAYNKRRQSCENAAAAIRRNHPEVEFLRDATMDMLNEVKGDISAEDYMRAEYVIEEVQRVLDVCDALEKDDYETVGKKMYETHHGMSKLYEVSCEELDFLNDVAKKCGVTGSRVMGGGFGGCTINLVKEEKYDAFIKEAFESYTAKFGHEPNLYNVVISDGARKLA
;
A
#
# COMPACT_ATOMS: atom_id res chain seq x y z
N MET A 1 10.89 -8.92 -17.53
CA MET A 1 11.19 -9.33 -16.15
C MET A 1 11.17 -10.85 -15.98
N GLN A 2 10.10 -11.57 -16.27
CA GLN A 2 9.99 -13.03 -16.07
C GLN A 2 11.15 -13.83 -16.66
N GLN A 3 11.59 -13.55 -17.91
CA GLN A 3 12.70 -14.26 -18.54
C GLN A 3 14.03 -14.06 -17.80
N LYS A 4 14.28 -12.87 -17.25
CA LYS A 4 15.49 -12.56 -16.46
C LYS A 4 15.52 -13.39 -15.17
N ILE A 5 14.37 -13.53 -14.52
CA ILE A 5 14.21 -14.36 -13.31
C ILE A 5 14.46 -15.84 -13.63
N ARG A 6 13.82 -16.36 -14.68
CA ARG A 6 13.98 -17.75 -15.12
C ARG A 6 15.44 -18.09 -15.46
N ASN A 7 16.13 -17.20 -16.19
CA ASN A 7 17.54 -17.39 -16.52
C ASN A 7 18.40 -17.44 -15.26
N LYS A 8 18.18 -16.51 -14.32
CA LYS A 8 18.94 -16.46 -13.07
C LYS A 8 18.62 -17.63 -12.16
N PHE A 9 17.37 -18.09 -12.11
CA PHE A 9 16.98 -19.29 -11.37
C PHE A 9 17.67 -20.54 -11.91
N GLN A 10 17.69 -20.71 -13.24
CA GLN A 10 18.38 -21.81 -13.91
C GLN A 10 19.91 -21.76 -13.68
N GLU A 11 20.51 -20.56 -13.69
CA GLU A 11 21.94 -20.35 -13.41
C GLU A 11 22.30 -20.80 -11.98
N LEU A 12 21.52 -20.38 -10.99
CA LEU A 12 21.83 -20.63 -9.57
C LEU A 12 21.46 -22.05 -9.12
N PHE A 13 20.37 -22.60 -9.60
CA PHE A 13 19.80 -23.84 -9.05
C PHE A 13 19.71 -24.99 -10.05
N SER A 14 20.14 -24.78 -11.30
CA SER A 14 20.18 -25.81 -12.38
C SER A 14 18.85 -26.55 -12.59
N THR A 15 17.72 -25.88 -12.35
CA THR A 15 16.36 -26.43 -12.43
C THR A 15 15.35 -25.36 -12.81
N LYS A 16 14.07 -25.73 -12.92
CA LYS A 16 12.95 -24.79 -13.14
C LYS A 16 11.94 -24.90 -12.00
N GLY A 17 11.36 -23.79 -11.61
CA GLY A 17 10.30 -23.66 -10.61
C GLY A 17 8.96 -23.22 -11.21
N SER A 18 7.99 -23.06 -10.34
CA SER A 18 6.73 -22.38 -10.66
C SER A 18 6.90 -20.87 -10.50
N VAL A 19 6.22 -20.10 -11.33
CA VAL A 19 6.30 -18.63 -11.32
C VAL A 19 5.04 -18.04 -10.76
N TYR A 20 5.20 -17.10 -9.84
CA TYR A 20 4.12 -16.40 -9.17
C TYR A 20 4.32 -14.90 -9.28
N ALA A 21 3.22 -14.15 -9.25
CA ALA A 21 3.25 -12.70 -9.27
C ALA A 21 2.21 -12.13 -8.31
N SER A 22 2.53 -11.00 -7.72
CA SER A 22 1.59 -10.19 -6.98
C SER A 22 1.82 -8.70 -7.26
N PRO A 23 0.76 -7.92 -7.45
CA PRO A 23 0.86 -6.51 -7.77
C PRO A 23 1.17 -5.66 -6.53
N GLY A 24 1.75 -4.47 -6.77
CA GLY A 24 1.61 -3.34 -5.89
C GLY A 24 0.19 -2.76 -5.98
N ARG A 25 -0.06 -1.66 -5.27
CA ARG A 25 -1.37 -1.02 -5.25
C ARG A 25 -1.28 0.49 -5.38
N ILE A 26 -2.33 1.08 -5.89
CA ILE A 26 -2.71 2.46 -5.55
C ILE A 26 -3.80 2.41 -4.47
N ASN A 27 -4.02 3.55 -3.81
CA ASN A 27 -5.24 3.77 -3.05
C ASN A 27 -5.87 5.06 -3.58
N LEU A 28 -7.12 5.05 -4.00
CA LEU A 28 -7.75 6.24 -4.58
C LEU A 28 -8.10 7.25 -3.49
N ILE A 29 -8.53 6.78 -2.32
CA ILE A 29 -8.90 7.59 -1.14
C ILE A 29 -8.96 6.69 0.11
N GLY A 30 -8.88 7.27 1.32
CA GLY A 30 -8.93 6.52 2.58
C GLY A 30 -7.55 6.17 3.12
N GLU A 31 -6.63 7.13 3.13
CA GLU A 31 -5.33 6.93 3.75
C GLU A 31 -5.41 7.01 5.28
N HIS A 32 -4.69 6.12 5.97
CA HIS A 32 -4.63 6.03 7.43
C HIS A 32 -5.96 5.72 8.12
N THR A 33 -6.97 5.25 7.38
CA THR A 33 -8.27 4.84 7.95
C THR A 33 -8.32 3.36 8.31
N ASP A 34 -7.46 2.53 7.74
CA ASP A 34 -7.48 1.07 7.89
C ASP A 34 -7.25 0.61 9.33
N TYR A 35 -6.22 1.10 10.01
CA TYR A 35 -5.98 0.79 11.43
C TYR A 35 -6.90 1.55 12.40
N ASN A 36 -7.78 2.40 11.88
CA ASN A 36 -8.87 3.06 12.59
C ASN A 36 -10.24 2.38 12.35
N GLY A 37 -10.26 1.14 11.86
CA GLY A 37 -11.48 0.39 11.53
C GLY A 37 -12.30 1.01 10.40
N GLY A 38 -11.74 1.96 9.65
CA GLY A 38 -12.41 2.72 8.60
C GLY A 38 -12.52 1.98 7.27
N PHE A 39 -12.81 2.74 6.23
CA PHE A 39 -12.85 2.25 4.85
C PHE A 39 -11.62 2.68 4.08
N VAL A 40 -11.14 1.83 3.18
CA VAL A 40 -10.11 2.14 2.20
C VAL A 40 -10.62 1.83 0.80
N PHE A 41 -9.97 2.43 -0.22
CA PHE A 41 -10.43 2.26 -1.59
C PHE A 41 -9.28 1.99 -2.58
N PRO A 42 -8.51 0.91 -2.34
CA PRO A 42 -7.37 0.56 -3.18
C PRO A 42 -7.76 -0.13 -4.49
N GLY A 43 -6.78 -0.16 -5.40
CA GLY A 43 -6.75 -1.01 -6.58
C GLY A 43 -5.37 -1.59 -6.79
N ALA A 44 -5.31 -2.87 -7.14
CA ALA A 44 -4.08 -3.51 -7.59
C ALA A 44 -3.64 -2.92 -8.93
N ILE A 45 -2.33 -2.80 -9.16
CA ILE A 45 -1.80 -2.18 -10.38
C ILE A 45 -1.00 -3.17 -11.23
N ASP A 46 -0.71 -2.78 -12.47
CA ASP A 46 0.06 -3.55 -13.45
C ASP A 46 1.55 -3.71 -13.10
N LYS A 47 2.04 -3.02 -12.06
CA LYS A 47 3.39 -3.16 -11.51
C LYS A 47 3.38 -4.10 -10.31
N GLY A 48 4.38 -4.97 -10.21
CA GLY A 48 4.37 -5.98 -9.14
C GLY A 48 5.70 -6.65 -8.92
N MET A 49 5.67 -7.68 -8.09
CA MET A 49 6.75 -8.62 -7.86
C MET A 49 6.49 -9.93 -8.60
N ILE A 50 7.52 -10.51 -9.17
CA ILE A 50 7.50 -11.85 -9.78
C ILE A 50 8.56 -12.69 -9.09
N ALA A 51 8.23 -13.93 -8.75
CA ALA A 51 9.17 -14.90 -8.19
C ALA A 51 9.05 -16.25 -8.89
N GLU A 52 10.17 -16.87 -9.22
CA GLU A 52 10.25 -18.28 -9.53
C GLU A 52 10.65 -19.04 -8.27
N ILE A 53 9.89 -20.07 -7.91
CA ILE A 53 10.01 -20.77 -6.63
C ILE A 53 9.93 -22.27 -6.86
N LYS A 54 10.81 -23.04 -6.19
CA LYS A 54 10.79 -24.50 -6.19
C LYS A 54 11.15 -25.08 -4.83
N PRO A 55 10.36 -26.02 -4.27
CA PRO A 55 10.77 -26.78 -3.10
C PRO A 55 12.11 -27.49 -3.35
N ASN A 56 13.02 -27.42 -2.36
CA ASN A 56 14.38 -27.96 -2.48
C ASN A 56 14.65 -29.19 -1.59
N GLY A 57 13.63 -29.69 -0.89
CA GLY A 57 13.71 -30.88 -0.03
C GLY A 57 14.53 -30.68 1.25
N THR A 58 14.85 -29.44 1.61
CA THR A 58 15.62 -29.10 2.81
C THR A 58 14.79 -28.30 3.80
N GLY A 59 15.35 -27.94 4.96
CA GLY A 59 14.73 -26.99 5.89
C GLY A 59 15.18 -25.53 5.66
N LYS A 60 15.83 -25.22 4.53
CA LYS A 60 16.39 -23.90 4.27
C LYS A 60 15.76 -23.22 3.04
N VAL A 61 15.59 -21.92 3.13
CA VAL A 61 15.22 -21.03 2.03
C VAL A 61 16.49 -20.42 1.46
N ARG A 62 16.68 -20.51 0.14
CA ARG A 62 17.76 -19.87 -0.61
C ARG A 62 17.13 -18.89 -1.59
N ALA A 63 17.36 -17.61 -1.35
CA ALA A 63 16.68 -16.51 -2.06
C ALA A 63 17.68 -15.58 -2.74
N PHE A 64 17.38 -15.16 -3.96
CA PHE A 64 18.16 -14.19 -4.72
C PHE A 64 17.26 -13.05 -5.23
N SER A 65 17.61 -11.82 -4.87
CA SER A 65 17.01 -10.61 -5.42
C SER A 65 17.78 -10.17 -6.66
N VAL A 66 17.12 -10.16 -7.83
CA VAL A 66 17.74 -9.74 -9.09
C VAL A 66 18.02 -8.24 -9.09
N ASP A 67 17.11 -7.44 -8.53
CA ASP A 67 17.19 -5.97 -8.56
C ASP A 67 18.28 -5.43 -7.63
N LEU A 68 18.48 -6.11 -6.50
CA LEU A 68 19.54 -5.76 -5.54
C LEU A 68 20.85 -6.53 -5.80
N ASN A 69 20.83 -7.51 -6.71
CA ASN A 69 21.94 -8.45 -6.97
C ASN A 69 22.46 -9.03 -5.65
N ASP A 70 21.58 -9.49 -4.79
CA ASP A 70 21.87 -9.92 -3.43
C ASP A 70 21.28 -11.29 -3.13
N TYR A 71 22.00 -12.10 -2.34
CA TYR A 71 21.64 -13.45 -1.95
C TYR A 71 21.46 -13.57 -0.45
N ALA A 72 20.43 -14.28 -0.02
CA ALA A 72 20.20 -14.62 1.37
C ALA A 72 19.83 -16.10 1.52
N GLU A 73 20.29 -16.71 2.62
CA GLU A 73 19.89 -18.05 3.04
C GLU A 73 19.49 -18.01 4.51
N PHE A 74 18.39 -18.70 4.85
CA PHE A 74 17.94 -18.84 6.24
C PHE A 74 17.18 -20.17 6.44
N GLY A 75 17.18 -20.67 7.66
CA GLY A 75 16.43 -21.86 8.06
C GLY A 75 14.98 -21.51 8.43
N LEU A 76 14.05 -22.40 8.12
CA LEU A 76 12.64 -22.24 8.50
C LEU A 76 12.41 -22.25 10.01
N ASN A 77 13.32 -22.88 10.78
CA ASN A 77 13.26 -22.98 12.24
C ASN A 77 14.15 -21.96 12.97
N GLU A 78 14.84 -21.08 12.24
CA GLU A 78 15.64 -20.02 12.86
C GLU A 78 14.75 -19.04 13.63
N GLU A 79 15.22 -18.58 14.79
CA GLU A 79 14.52 -17.61 15.62
C GLU A 79 14.76 -16.19 15.13
N ASP A 80 16.00 -15.91 14.71
CA ASP A 80 16.41 -14.58 14.25
C ASP A 80 16.15 -14.38 12.76
N ALA A 81 15.56 -13.24 12.44
CA ALA A 81 15.32 -12.83 11.05
C ALA A 81 16.65 -12.53 10.32
N PRO A 82 16.73 -12.77 9.00
CA PRO A 82 17.89 -12.44 8.19
C PRO A 82 18.32 -10.98 8.31
N LYS A 83 19.63 -10.71 8.17
CA LYS A 83 20.16 -9.34 8.20
C LYS A 83 19.71 -8.50 7.01
N ALA A 84 19.60 -9.11 5.83
CA ALA A 84 19.11 -8.46 4.62
C ALA A 84 17.64 -8.07 4.81
N SER A 85 17.33 -6.78 4.74
CA SER A 85 15.98 -6.24 5.01
C SER A 85 14.91 -6.87 4.11
N TRP A 86 15.20 -7.04 2.81
CA TRP A 86 14.29 -7.68 1.87
C TRP A 86 14.00 -9.14 2.20
N ALA A 87 14.96 -9.87 2.75
CA ALA A 87 14.79 -11.27 3.11
C ALA A 87 13.90 -11.46 4.35
N ARG A 88 13.75 -10.42 5.20
CA ARG A 88 12.84 -10.45 6.36
C ARG A 88 11.38 -10.62 5.97
N TYR A 89 10.97 -10.06 4.84
CA TYR A 89 9.61 -10.24 4.31
C TYR A 89 9.33 -11.71 3.96
N ILE A 90 10.27 -12.36 3.26
CA ILE A 90 10.14 -13.78 2.90
C ILE A 90 10.18 -14.65 4.16
N PHE A 91 11.12 -14.37 5.06
CA PHE A 91 11.23 -15.05 6.35
C PHE A 91 9.95 -14.92 7.16
N GLY A 92 9.42 -13.71 7.32
CA GLY A 92 8.20 -13.44 8.06
C GLY A 92 6.99 -14.18 7.49
N VAL A 93 6.81 -14.18 6.17
CA VAL A 93 5.76 -14.95 5.49
C VAL A 93 5.88 -16.44 5.80
N CYS A 94 7.09 -17.02 5.74
CA CYS A 94 7.31 -18.41 6.11
C CYS A 94 6.93 -18.68 7.58
N ARG A 95 7.39 -17.83 8.50
CA ARG A 95 7.10 -17.98 9.94
C ARG A 95 5.63 -17.82 10.26
N GLU A 96 4.95 -16.83 9.68
CA GLU A 96 3.52 -16.60 9.89
C GLU A 96 2.66 -17.72 9.27
N THR A 97 3.09 -18.29 8.14
CA THR A 97 2.46 -19.48 7.54
C THR A 97 2.58 -20.68 8.47
N ILE A 98 3.77 -20.95 9.02
CA ILE A 98 4.01 -22.07 9.97
C ILE A 98 3.20 -21.87 11.25
N LYS A 99 3.16 -20.67 11.83
CA LYS A 99 2.36 -20.35 13.03
C LYS A 99 0.86 -20.66 12.84
N ARG A 100 0.36 -20.55 11.60
CA ARG A 100 -1.02 -20.91 11.23
C ARG A 100 -1.21 -22.39 10.90
N GLY A 101 -0.22 -23.22 11.17
CA GLY A 101 -0.26 -24.67 10.96
C GLY A 101 0.13 -25.12 9.54
N GLY A 102 0.59 -24.19 8.69
CA GLY A 102 1.06 -24.52 7.35
C GLY A 102 2.33 -25.38 7.36
N GLN A 103 2.26 -26.53 6.70
CA GLN A 103 3.41 -27.45 6.58
C GLN A 103 4.21 -27.11 5.31
N ILE A 104 5.29 -26.35 5.47
CA ILE A 104 6.17 -25.97 4.36
C ILE A 104 7.56 -26.60 4.49
N GLN A 105 8.25 -26.72 3.37
CA GLN A 105 9.65 -27.13 3.29
C GLN A 105 10.50 -25.95 2.83
N GLY A 106 11.80 -26.08 2.91
CA GLY A 106 12.73 -25.14 2.29
C GLY A 106 12.54 -25.10 0.77
N PHE A 107 12.86 -23.98 0.19
CA PHE A 107 12.71 -23.73 -1.24
C PHE A 107 13.82 -22.82 -1.77
N ASP A 108 14.03 -22.92 -3.07
CA ASP A 108 14.88 -22.02 -3.84
C ASP A 108 14.01 -20.97 -4.50
N THR A 109 14.47 -19.73 -4.54
CA THR A 109 13.71 -18.65 -5.17
C THR A 109 14.60 -17.56 -5.77
N VAL A 110 14.15 -17.03 -6.90
CA VAL A 110 14.67 -15.82 -7.52
C VAL A 110 13.51 -14.88 -7.79
N PHE A 111 13.62 -13.62 -7.40
CA PHE A 111 12.57 -12.64 -7.63
C PHE A 111 13.10 -11.32 -8.16
N ALA A 112 12.21 -10.57 -8.77
CA ALA A 112 12.40 -9.19 -9.21
C ALA A 112 11.07 -8.46 -9.20
N GLY A 113 11.10 -7.13 -9.18
CA GLY A 113 9.91 -6.28 -9.27
C GLY A 113 10.11 -5.06 -10.14
N ASP A 114 8.99 -4.51 -10.61
CA ASP A 114 8.93 -3.21 -11.27
C ASP A 114 8.10 -2.19 -10.47
N VAL A 115 7.78 -2.52 -9.23
CA VAL A 115 7.24 -1.57 -8.26
C VAL A 115 8.40 -0.72 -7.74
N PRO A 116 8.43 0.58 -8.02
CA PRO A 116 9.49 1.46 -7.55
C PRO A 116 9.58 1.49 -6.03
N LEU A 117 10.78 1.30 -5.50
CA LEU A 117 11.01 1.30 -4.06
C LEU A 117 10.84 2.70 -3.47
N GLY A 118 10.00 2.83 -2.46
CA GLY A 118 9.75 4.12 -1.78
C GLY A 118 8.76 5.04 -2.48
N ALA A 119 8.19 4.64 -3.61
CA ALA A 119 7.20 5.42 -4.34
C ALA A 119 5.76 5.33 -3.80
N GLY A 120 5.55 4.68 -2.65
CA GLY A 120 4.22 4.55 -2.04
C GLY A 120 3.30 3.51 -2.68
N MET A 121 3.82 2.67 -3.57
CA MET A 121 3.06 1.62 -4.29
C MET A 121 3.11 0.23 -3.62
N SER A 122 3.60 0.14 -2.39
CA SER A 122 3.65 -1.07 -1.55
C SER A 122 4.36 -2.27 -2.16
N SER A 123 5.61 -2.08 -2.55
CA SER A 123 6.48 -3.15 -3.04
C SER A 123 6.66 -4.29 -2.02
N TYR A 124 6.66 -3.97 -0.71
CA TYR A 124 6.72 -4.92 0.38
C TYR A 124 5.50 -5.85 0.41
N ALA A 125 4.28 -5.28 0.34
CA ALA A 125 3.05 -6.06 0.30
C ALA A 125 2.94 -6.94 -0.95
N ALA A 126 3.45 -6.46 -2.11
CA ALA A 126 3.56 -7.25 -3.31
C ALA A 126 4.51 -8.45 -3.12
N LEU A 127 5.66 -8.24 -2.46
CA LEU A 127 6.62 -9.31 -2.16
C LEU A 127 6.01 -10.33 -1.20
N GLU A 128 5.45 -9.89 -0.07
CA GLU A 128 4.77 -10.74 0.91
C GLU A 128 3.65 -11.56 0.29
N SER A 129 2.77 -10.92 -0.48
CA SER A 129 1.64 -11.58 -1.12
C SER A 129 2.08 -12.57 -2.20
N THR A 130 3.19 -12.29 -2.92
CA THR A 130 3.78 -13.25 -3.87
C THR A 130 4.18 -14.54 -3.16
N TYR A 131 4.87 -14.44 -2.02
CA TYR A 131 5.31 -15.62 -1.29
C TYR A 131 4.18 -16.30 -0.52
N ALA A 132 3.26 -15.55 0.10
CA ALA A 132 2.10 -16.14 0.78
C ALA A 132 1.24 -16.96 -0.19
N PHE A 133 0.96 -16.41 -1.37
CA PHE A 133 0.22 -17.11 -2.42
C PHE A 133 0.99 -18.32 -2.95
N ALA A 134 2.29 -18.16 -3.25
CA ALA A 134 3.13 -19.23 -3.76
C ALA A 134 3.26 -20.41 -2.79
N LEU A 135 3.49 -20.16 -1.51
CA LEU A 135 3.58 -21.21 -0.49
C LEU A 135 2.24 -21.95 -0.33
N ASN A 136 1.12 -21.21 -0.37
CA ASN A 136 -0.21 -21.79 -0.34
C ASN A 136 -0.46 -22.77 -1.49
N ASP A 137 -0.09 -22.39 -2.73
CA ASP A 137 -0.22 -23.22 -3.93
C ASP A 137 0.75 -24.41 -3.93
N LEU A 138 2.06 -24.14 -3.69
CA LEU A 138 3.11 -25.16 -3.79
C LEU A 138 2.96 -26.27 -2.75
N PHE A 139 2.49 -25.96 -1.56
CA PHE A 139 2.35 -26.90 -0.46
C PHE A 139 0.89 -27.31 -0.19
N SER A 140 -0.04 -26.87 -1.06
CA SER A 140 -1.49 -27.20 -0.97
C SER A 140 -2.07 -26.94 0.42
N LEU A 141 -1.76 -25.76 0.99
CA LEU A 141 -2.11 -25.43 2.37
C LEU A 141 -3.58 -25.11 2.57
N ASN A 142 -4.32 -24.79 1.50
CA ASN A 142 -5.74 -24.42 1.51
C ASN A 142 -6.04 -23.22 2.43
N ILE A 143 -5.12 -22.28 2.55
CA ILE A 143 -5.29 -21.03 3.29
C ILE A 143 -6.19 -20.11 2.45
N ASP A 144 -7.20 -19.54 3.06
CA ASP A 144 -8.08 -18.59 2.36
C ASP A 144 -7.40 -17.25 2.09
N LYS A 145 -7.95 -16.47 1.15
CA LYS A 145 -7.36 -15.20 0.71
C LYS A 145 -7.22 -14.16 1.84
N PHE A 146 -8.14 -14.10 2.79
CA PHE A 146 -8.05 -13.18 3.92
C PHE A 146 -6.87 -13.53 4.82
N GLU A 147 -6.69 -14.81 5.10
CA GLU A 147 -5.56 -15.27 5.90
C GLU A 147 -4.22 -15.05 5.16
N LEU A 148 -4.18 -15.15 3.81
CA LEU A 148 -2.99 -14.77 3.04
C LEU A 148 -2.65 -13.28 3.22
N ALA A 149 -3.63 -12.40 3.18
CA ALA A 149 -3.41 -10.97 3.45
C ALA A 149 -2.96 -10.72 4.90
N LYS A 150 -3.54 -11.42 5.88
CA LYS A 150 -3.13 -11.33 7.28
C LYS A 150 -1.73 -11.88 7.55
N ILE A 151 -1.28 -12.88 6.80
CA ILE A 151 0.12 -13.36 6.85
C ILE A 151 1.08 -12.22 6.50
N GLY A 152 0.82 -11.49 5.42
CA GLY A 152 1.62 -10.31 5.05
C GLY A 152 1.59 -9.23 6.14
N GLN A 153 0.40 -8.82 6.60
CA GLN A 153 0.25 -7.84 7.68
C GLN A 153 1.01 -8.26 8.97
N SER A 154 0.88 -9.52 9.37
CA SER A 154 1.59 -10.05 10.55
C SER A 154 3.11 -10.08 10.34
N THR A 155 3.56 -10.23 9.09
CA THR A 155 4.98 -10.13 8.74
C THR A 155 5.50 -8.73 9.00
N GLU A 156 4.79 -7.68 8.57
CA GLU A 156 5.14 -6.29 8.87
C GLU A 156 5.22 -6.02 10.37
N HIS A 157 4.22 -6.45 11.14
CA HIS A 157 4.15 -6.22 12.58
C HIS A 157 5.29 -6.92 13.33
N ASN A 158 5.53 -8.20 13.02
CA ASN A 158 6.37 -9.07 13.84
C ASN A 158 7.85 -9.08 13.41
N TYR A 159 8.15 -8.75 12.15
CA TYR A 159 9.49 -8.89 11.57
C TYR A 159 10.05 -7.61 10.93
N CYS A 160 9.19 -6.65 10.58
CA CYS A 160 9.60 -5.39 9.97
C CYS A 160 9.40 -4.17 10.88
N GLY A 161 8.62 -4.30 11.98
CA GLY A 161 8.42 -3.24 12.98
C GLY A 161 7.49 -2.11 12.55
N VAL A 162 6.62 -2.35 11.56
CA VAL A 162 5.62 -1.39 11.08
C VAL A 162 4.23 -1.86 11.46
N ASN A 163 3.52 -1.08 12.28
CA ASN A 163 2.15 -1.40 12.71
C ASN A 163 1.13 -0.92 11.66
N CYS A 164 1.24 -1.42 10.43
CA CYS A 164 0.34 -1.08 9.32
C CYS A 164 -1.07 -1.67 9.50
N GLY A 165 -2.04 -1.12 8.76
CA GLY A 165 -3.34 -1.75 8.52
C GLY A 165 -3.23 -2.89 7.51
N ILE A 166 -4.39 -3.41 7.07
CA ILE A 166 -4.45 -4.57 6.15
C ILE A 166 -4.54 -4.16 4.66
N MET A 167 -4.74 -2.88 4.37
CA MET A 167 -5.08 -2.38 3.04
C MET A 167 -4.16 -2.89 1.93
N ASP A 168 -2.87 -2.82 2.15
CA ASP A 168 -1.86 -3.05 1.11
C ASP A 168 -1.82 -4.52 0.70
N GLN A 169 -1.74 -5.42 1.67
CA GLN A 169 -1.75 -6.85 1.43
C GLN A 169 -3.10 -7.31 0.89
N PHE A 170 -4.19 -6.71 1.38
CA PHE A 170 -5.53 -7.00 0.88
C PHE A 170 -5.65 -6.66 -0.60
N ALA A 171 -5.23 -5.46 -1.01
CA ALA A 171 -5.27 -5.04 -2.41
C ALA A 171 -4.41 -5.94 -3.31
N SER A 172 -3.20 -6.32 -2.84
CA SER A 172 -2.30 -7.21 -3.57
C SER A 172 -2.88 -8.62 -3.76
N VAL A 173 -3.65 -9.13 -2.80
CA VAL A 173 -4.25 -10.49 -2.86
C VAL A 173 -5.59 -10.49 -3.61
N PHE A 174 -6.45 -9.49 -3.37
CA PHE A 174 -7.83 -9.44 -3.86
C PHE A 174 -8.01 -8.61 -5.12
N GLY A 175 -6.95 -7.99 -5.65
CA GLY A 175 -7.02 -7.18 -6.86
C GLY A 175 -7.81 -7.85 -7.98
N LYS A 176 -8.55 -7.02 -8.73
CA LYS A 176 -9.34 -7.42 -9.89
C LYS A 176 -9.18 -6.38 -10.98
N GLU A 177 -8.84 -6.83 -12.19
CA GLU A 177 -8.70 -5.97 -13.35
C GLU A 177 -9.91 -5.04 -13.52
N GLY A 178 -9.64 -3.75 -13.76
CA GLY A 178 -10.65 -2.73 -13.98
C GLY A 178 -11.56 -2.44 -12.78
N SER A 179 -11.17 -2.80 -11.56
CA SER A 179 -11.99 -2.57 -10.37
C SER A 179 -11.17 -2.08 -9.18
N LEU A 180 -11.67 -1.05 -8.50
CA LEU A 180 -11.23 -0.68 -7.16
C LEU A 180 -11.99 -1.48 -6.11
N ILE A 181 -11.46 -1.55 -4.90
CA ILE A 181 -12.04 -2.33 -3.79
C ILE A 181 -12.37 -1.39 -2.64
N ARG A 182 -13.66 -1.19 -2.31
CA ARG A 182 -13.98 -0.65 -1.01
C ARG A 182 -13.89 -1.78 0.01
N LEU A 183 -12.92 -1.68 0.90
CA LEU A 183 -12.76 -2.59 2.03
C LEU A 183 -13.23 -1.91 3.31
N ASP A 184 -14.10 -2.55 4.06
CA ASP A 184 -14.37 -2.24 5.45
C ASP A 184 -13.30 -2.92 6.31
N CYS A 185 -12.39 -2.14 6.90
CA CYS A 185 -11.25 -2.70 7.65
C CYS A 185 -11.62 -3.28 9.02
N ARG A 186 -12.87 -3.09 9.48
CA ARG A 186 -13.40 -3.71 10.70
C ARG A 186 -13.97 -5.09 10.42
N SER A 187 -14.98 -5.16 9.53
CA SER A 187 -15.69 -6.40 9.22
C SER A 187 -14.97 -7.28 8.20
N LEU A 188 -14.01 -6.71 7.46
CA LEU A 188 -13.36 -7.27 6.29
C LEU A 188 -14.34 -7.54 5.12
N GLU A 189 -15.54 -7.00 5.16
CA GLU A 189 -16.44 -6.99 4.02
C GLU A 189 -15.91 -6.07 2.93
N TYR A 190 -16.04 -6.49 1.69
CA TYR A 190 -15.56 -5.70 0.57
C TYR A 190 -16.52 -5.72 -0.62
N LYS A 191 -16.44 -4.65 -1.43
CA LYS A 191 -17.21 -4.52 -2.66
C LYS A 191 -16.29 -4.03 -3.77
N TYR A 192 -16.37 -4.66 -4.95
CA TYR A 192 -15.71 -4.17 -6.14
C TYR A 192 -16.52 -3.04 -6.78
N PHE A 193 -15.81 -1.99 -7.17
CA PHE A 193 -16.35 -0.88 -7.93
C PHE A 193 -15.66 -0.86 -9.29
N PRO A 194 -16.39 -0.99 -10.41
CA PRO A 194 -15.82 -0.80 -11.73
C PRO A 194 -15.13 0.56 -11.82
N PHE A 195 -13.91 0.57 -12.35
CA PHE A 195 -13.13 1.79 -12.50
C PHE A 195 -12.58 1.86 -13.92
N HIS A 196 -13.33 2.53 -14.77
CA HIS A 196 -13.01 2.77 -16.17
C HIS A 196 -13.20 4.27 -16.48
N PRO A 197 -12.29 5.13 -15.99
CA PRO A 197 -12.46 6.57 -16.09
C PRO A 197 -12.29 7.06 -17.53
N VAL A 198 -13.36 6.95 -18.33
CA VAL A 198 -13.36 7.38 -19.73
C VAL A 198 -13.03 8.86 -19.85
N GLY A 199 -12.02 9.18 -20.67
CA GLY A 199 -11.52 10.55 -20.84
C GLY A 199 -10.57 11.01 -19.72
N TYR A 200 -10.16 10.12 -18.82
CA TYR A 200 -9.20 10.41 -17.77
C TYR A 200 -8.05 9.40 -17.75
N LYS A 201 -6.92 9.84 -17.22
CA LYS A 201 -5.76 9.01 -16.90
C LYS A 201 -5.48 9.06 -15.40
N LEU A 202 -5.10 7.92 -14.83
CA LEU A 202 -4.59 7.84 -13.47
C LEU A 202 -3.06 7.86 -13.53
N VAL A 203 -2.47 8.87 -12.89
CA VAL A 203 -1.05 9.18 -13.03
C VAL A 203 -0.42 9.36 -11.66
N LEU A 204 0.74 8.76 -11.46
CA LEU A 204 1.54 8.95 -10.27
C LEU A 204 2.76 9.82 -10.60
N LEU A 205 3.00 10.86 -9.81
CA LEU A 205 4.23 11.64 -9.83
C LEU A 205 4.98 11.39 -8.53
N ASP A 206 6.14 10.73 -8.64
CA ASP A 206 7.00 10.40 -7.50
C ASP A 206 7.97 11.55 -7.25
N SER A 207 7.91 12.08 -6.04
CA SER A 207 8.78 13.15 -5.58
C SER A 207 10.25 12.74 -5.44
N VAL A 208 10.57 11.44 -5.52
CA VAL A 208 11.91 10.88 -5.27
C VAL A 208 12.42 11.14 -3.84
N VAL A 209 11.58 11.69 -2.98
CA VAL A 209 11.91 11.90 -1.56
C VAL A 209 11.77 10.60 -0.80
N LYS A 210 12.85 10.23 -0.08
CA LYS A 210 12.88 9.08 0.84
C LYS A 210 13.07 9.59 2.26
N HIS A 211 12.17 9.21 3.15
CA HIS A 211 12.26 9.61 4.56
C HIS A 211 12.76 8.43 5.41
N GLU A 212 13.95 8.56 6.01
CA GLU A 212 14.58 7.50 6.80
C GLU A 212 13.78 7.11 8.06
N LEU A 213 12.99 8.04 8.61
CA LEU A 213 12.20 7.84 9.83
C LEU A 213 10.70 7.61 9.57
N ALA A 214 10.31 7.24 8.35
CA ALA A 214 8.90 7.08 7.98
C ALA A 214 8.15 6.08 8.88
N SER A 215 8.75 4.93 9.23
CA SER A 215 8.12 3.92 10.08
C SER A 215 7.84 4.43 11.50
N SER A 216 8.78 5.15 12.10
CA SER A 216 8.58 5.73 13.45
C SER A 216 7.53 6.83 13.45
N ALA A 217 7.50 7.67 12.41
CA ALA A 217 6.51 8.71 12.25
C ALA A 217 5.11 8.12 11.98
N TYR A 218 5.02 7.05 11.20
CA TYR A 218 3.78 6.31 10.96
C TYR A 218 3.19 5.76 12.27
N ASN A 219 4.03 5.07 13.08
CA ASN A 219 3.59 4.52 14.36
C ASN A 219 3.10 5.62 15.33
N LYS A 220 3.72 6.82 15.30
CA LYS A 220 3.24 7.97 16.09
C LYS A 220 1.85 8.45 15.63
N ARG A 221 1.56 8.42 14.32
CA ARG A 221 0.22 8.78 13.79
C ARG A 221 -0.84 7.82 14.31
N ARG A 222 -0.55 6.53 14.26
CA ARG A 222 -1.42 5.50 14.85
C ARG A 222 -1.65 5.72 16.33
N GLN A 223 -0.60 5.97 17.11
CA GLN A 223 -0.72 6.25 18.54
C GLN A 223 -1.62 7.47 18.84
N SER A 224 -1.52 8.55 18.06
CA SER A 224 -2.39 9.71 18.21
C SER A 224 -3.86 9.35 18.01
N CYS A 225 -4.17 8.52 17.02
CA CYS A 225 -5.53 8.04 16.79
C CYS A 225 -6.04 7.19 17.95
N GLU A 226 -5.20 6.29 18.47
CA GLU A 226 -5.53 5.44 19.62
C GLU A 226 -5.78 6.29 20.90
N ASN A 227 -4.98 7.34 21.12
CA ASN A 227 -5.15 8.27 22.23
C ASN A 227 -6.49 8.99 22.13
N ALA A 228 -6.83 9.54 20.98
CA ALA A 228 -8.09 10.25 20.76
C ALA A 228 -9.30 9.32 20.89
N ALA A 229 -9.27 8.13 20.30
CA ALA A 229 -10.33 7.13 20.45
C ALA A 229 -10.53 6.71 21.92
N ALA A 230 -9.42 6.51 22.66
CA ALA A 230 -9.48 6.17 24.08
C ALA A 230 -10.08 7.31 24.92
N ALA A 231 -9.80 8.58 24.60
CA ALA A 231 -10.40 9.72 25.27
C ALA A 231 -11.92 9.80 25.01
N ILE A 232 -12.33 9.68 23.74
CA ILE A 232 -13.76 9.70 23.35
C ILE A 232 -14.52 8.56 24.03
N ARG A 233 -13.94 7.36 24.09
CA ARG A 233 -14.58 6.18 24.69
C ARG A 233 -14.94 6.35 26.17
N ARG A 234 -14.32 7.27 26.90
CA ARG A 234 -14.67 7.54 28.31
C ARG A 234 -16.11 8.05 28.44
N ASN A 235 -16.55 8.86 27.47
CA ASN A 235 -17.89 9.44 27.43
C ASN A 235 -18.84 8.65 26.53
N HIS A 236 -18.28 7.95 25.51
CA HIS A 236 -18.99 7.22 24.45
C HIS A 236 -18.45 5.78 24.36
N PRO A 237 -18.88 4.86 25.25
CA PRO A 237 -18.34 3.49 25.35
C PRO A 237 -18.49 2.67 24.07
N GLU A 238 -19.42 3.03 23.18
CA GLU A 238 -19.66 2.43 21.87
C GLU A 238 -18.54 2.70 20.85
N VAL A 239 -17.72 3.73 21.07
CA VAL A 239 -16.61 4.08 20.16
C VAL A 239 -15.44 3.13 20.38
N GLU A 240 -15.25 2.22 19.47
CA GLU A 240 -14.09 1.32 19.44
C GLU A 240 -12.90 1.92 18.68
N PHE A 241 -13.18 2.54 17.53
CA PHE A 241 -12.19 3.19 16.65
C PHE A 241 -12.67 4.61 16.28
N LEU A 242 -11.79 5.43 15.71
CA LEU A 242 -12.17 6.77 15.23
C LEU A 242 -13.26 6.73 14.15
N ARG A 243 -13.43 5.63 13.44
CA ARG A 243 -14.57 5.41 12.53
C ARG A 243 -15.93 5.60 13.20
N ASP A 244 -16.03 5.27 14.49
CA ASP A 244 -17.30 5.36 15.26
C ASP A 244 -17.53 6.75 15.81
N ALA A 245 -16.50 7.59 15.82
CA ALA A 245 -16.55 8.91 16.40
C ALA A 245 -17.16 9.92 15.41
N THR A 246 -17.80 10.93 15.98
CA THR A 246 -18.23 12.13 15.26
C THR A 246 -17.36 13.32 15.67
N MET A 247 -17.43 14.41 14.89
CA MET A 247 -16.74 15.66 15.24
C MET A 247 -17.25 16.24 16.55
N ASP A 248 -18.54 16.07 16.90
CA ASP A 248 -19.09 16.52 18.17
C ASP A 248 -18.46 15.76 19.34
N MET A 249 -18.36 14.42 19.26
CA MET A 249 -17.69 13.59 20.27
C MET A 249 -16.20 13.97 20.43
N LEU A 250 -15.51 14.26 19.33
CA LEU A 250 -14.12 14.73 19.38
C LEU A 250 -14.00 16.10 20.05
N ASN A 251 -14.93 17.02 19.78
CA ASN A 251 -14.98 18.34 20.40
C ASN A 251 -15.20 18.28 21.92
N GLU A 252 -15.97 17.31 22.41
CA GLU A 252 -16.20 17.11 23.84
C GLU A 252 -14.91 16.84 24.63
N VAL A 253 -13.95 16.12 23.99
CA VAL A 253 -12.68 15.72 24.61
C VAL A 253 -11.50 16.62 24.22
N LYS A 254 -11.73 17.72 23.53
CA LYS A 254 -10.69 18.63 23.03
C LYS A 254 -9.72 19.13 24.11
N GLY A 255 -10.19 19.29 25.31
CA GLY A 255 -9.40 19.73 26.49
C GLY A 255 -8.60 18.57 27.14
N ASP A 256 -8.90 17.32 26.81
CA ASP A 256 -8.37 16.14 27.47
C ASP A 256 -7.25 15.45 26.64
N ILE A 257 -7.05 15.87 25.40
CA ILE A 257 -6.04 15.34 24.47
C ILE A 257 -5.13 16.43 23.94
N SER A 258 -3.99 16.06 23.39
CA SER A 258 -3.09 17.03 22.76
C SER A 258 -3.73 17.65 21.52
N ALA A 259 -3.30 18.87 21.15
CA ALA A 259 -3.75 19.52 19.92
C ALA A 259 -3.37 18.66 18.69
N GLU A 260 -2.24 17.97 18.75
CA GLU A 260 -1.77 17.05 17.72
C GLU A 260 -2.71 15.84 17.58
N ASP A 261 -3.09 15.20 18.70
CA ASP A 261 -4.02 14.05 18.67
C ASP A 261 -5.40 14.48 18.14
N TYR A 262 -5.84 15.70 18.53
CA TYR A 262 -7.11 16.26 18.03
C TYR A 262 -7.09 16.45 16.51
N MET A 263 -6.08 17.12 15.95
CA MET A 263 -5.97 17.36 14.50
C MET A 263 -5.92 16.05 13.71
N ARG A 264 -5.18 15.05 14.21
CA ARG A 264 -5.08 13.75 13.55
C ARG A 264 -6.39 12.98 13.60
N ALA A 265 -7.12 13.03 14.72
CA ALA A 265 -8.43 12.41 14.84
C ALA A 265 -9.47 13.08 13.91
N GLU A 266 -9.46 14.42 13.83
CA GLU A 266 -10.28 15.21 12.92
C GLU A 266 -10.11 14.73 11.46
N TYR A 267 -8.85 14.62 11.00
CA TYR A 267 -8.58 14.10 9.66
C TYR A 267 -9.20 12.72 9.43
N VAL A 268 -9.00 11.77 10.36
CA VAL A 268 -9.49 10.40 10.19
C VAL A 268 -11.00 10.33 10.17
N ILE A 269 -11.68 11.03 11.07
CA ILE A 269 -13.15 11.08 11.12
C ILE A 269 -13.72 11.59 9.79
N GLU A 270 -13.14 12.66 9.25
CA GLU A 270 -13.55 13.21 7.97
C GLU A 270 -13.19 12.28 6.79
N GLU A 271 -12.01 11.65 6.81
CA GLU A 271 -11.55 10.78 5.73
C GLU A 271 -12.43 9.54 5.57
N VAL A 272 -12.89 8.96 6.68
CA VAL A 272 -13.84 7.84 6.65
C VAL A 272 -15.09 8.20 5.84
N GLN A 273 -15.64 9.42 6.02
CA GLN A 273 -16.79 9.88 5.26
C GLN A 273 -16.43 10.17 3.79
N ARG A 274 -15.25 10.76 3.53
CA ARG A 274 -14.80 11.04 2.15
C ARG A 274 -14.70 9.77 1.30
N VAL A 275 -14.30 8.63 1.87
CA VAL A 275 -14.30 7.34 1.13
C VAL A 275 -15.71 6.98 0.67
N LEU A 276 -16.72 7.09 1.53
CA LEU A 276 -18.10 6.77 1.18
C LEU A 276 -18.63 7.73 0.11
N ASP A 277 -18.37 9.02 0.25
CA ASP A 277 -18.76 10.05 -0.74
C ASP A 277 -18.15 9.75 -2.12
N VAL A 278 -16.89 9.30 -2.18
CA VAL A 278 -16.22 8.92 -3.44
C VAL A 278 -16.82 7.65 -4.03
N CYS A 279 -17.18 6.66 -3.20
CA CYS A 279 -17.87 5.47 -3.67
C CYS A 279 -19.21 5.83 -4.34
N ASP A 280 -20.01 6.71 -3.70
CA ASP A 280 -21.29 7.17 -4.22
C ASP A 280 -21.14 8.01 -5.51
N ALA A 281 -20.05 8.80 -5.60
CA ALA A 281 -19.73 9.57 -6.79
C ALA A 281 -19.33 8.67 -7.98
N LEU A 282 -18.52 7.64 -7.73
CA LEU A 282 -18.11 6.68 -8.76
C LEU A 282 -19.28 5.85 -9.31
N GLU A 283 -20.26 5.49 -8.48
CA GLU A 283 -21.49 4.81 -8.96
C GLU A 283 -22.31 5.68 -9.93
N LYS A 284 -22.02 6.99 -9.99
CA LYS A 284 -22.67 7.97 -10.88
C LYS A 284 -21.75 8.52 -11.96
N ASP A 285 -20.54 7.96 -12.10
CA ASP A 285 -19.47 8.48 -12.98
C ASP A 285 -19.12 9.96 -12.72
N ASP A 286 -19.33 10.47 -11.49
CA ASP A 286 -19.04 11.84 -11.08
C ASP A 286 -17.56 12.00 -10.67
N TYR A 287 -16.68 12.03 -11.66
CA TYR A 287 -15.24 12.19 -11.46
C TYR A 287 -14.85 13.58 -10.94
N GLU A 288 -15.68 14.60 -11.12
CA GLU A 288 -15.42 15.94 -10.57
C GLU A 288 -15.56 15.92 -9.04
N THR A 289 -16.58 15.26 -8.50
CA THR A 289 -16.71 15.04 -7.06
C THR A 289 -15.58 14.18 -6.52
N VAL A 290 -15.20 13.10 -7.22
CA VAL A 290 -14.03 12.28 -6.83
C VAL A 290 -12.78 13.15 -6.71
N GLY A 291 -12.48 13.98 -7.72
CA GLY A 291 -11.31 14.84 -7.70
C GLY A 291 -11.33 15.89 -6.60
N LYS A 292 -12.50 16.50 -6.33
CA LYS A 292 -12.68 17.43 -5.21
C LYS A 292 -12.33 16.76 -3.88
N LYS A 293 -12.83 15.53 -3.64
CA LYS A 293 -12.55 14.76 -2.43
C LYS A 293 -11.06 14.37 -2.32
N MET A 294 -10.39 14.08 -3.44
CA MET A 294 -8.95 13.86 -3.44
C MET A 294 -8.18 15.10 -2.96
N TYR A 295 -8.57 16.31 -3.37
CA TYR A 295 -7.95 17.55 -2.86
C TYR A 295 -8.26 17.82 -1.39
N GLU A 296 -9.48 17.52 -0.91
CA GLU A 296 -9.85 17.60 0.50
C GLU A 296 -8.97 16.65 1.33
N THR A 297 -8.78 15.41 0.88
CA THR A 297 -7.88 14.44 1.50
C THR A 297 -6.43 14.95 1.54
N HIS A 298 -5.92 15.50 0.42
CA HIS A 298 -4.56 16.06 0.41
C HIS A 298 -4.40 17.16 1.46
N HIS A 299 -5.36 18.08 1.55
CA HIS A 299 -5.33 19.11 2.57
C HIS A 299 -5.28 18.53 3.98
N GLY A 300 -6.12 17.54 4.28
CA GLY A 300 -6.12 16.85 5.55
C GLY A 300 -4.79 16.14 5.85
N MET A 301 -4.25 15.40 4.88
CA MET A 301 -2.96 14.72 5.01
C MET A 301 -1.79 15.69 5.22
N SER A 302 -1.82 16.85 4.55
CA SER A 302 -0.75 17.85 4.65
C SER A 302 -0.87 18.70 5.94
N LYS A 303 -2.07 19.15 6.30
CA LYS A 303 -2.25 20.16 7.36
C LYS A 303 -2.71 19.61 8.71
N LEU A 304 -3.51 18.53 8.72
CA LEU A 304 -4.05 17.94 9.95
C LEU A 304 -3.26 16.70 10.37
N TYR A 305 -2.95 15.84 9.41
CA TYR A 305 -2.24 14.58 9.66
C TYR A 305 -0.72 14.70 9.56
N GLU A 306 -0.23 15.74 8.90
CA GLU A 306 1.18 16.10 8.74
C GLU A 306 2.03 14.94 8.20
N VAL A 307 1.56 14.31 7.12
CA VAL A 307 2.27 13.22 6.41
C VAL A 307 2.69 13.61 4.99
N SER A 308 2.49 14.85 4.58
CA SER A 308 3.03 15.37 3.33
C SER A 308 4.47 15.88 3.52
N CYS A 309 5.08 16.33 2.43
CA CYS A 309 6.34 17.06 2.41
C CYS A 309 6.25 18.21 1.39
N GLU A 310 7.26 19.08 1.38
CA GLU A 310 7.28 20.26 0.49
C GLU A 310 7.12 19.87 -0.97
N GLU A 311 7.78 18.80 -1.40
CA GLU A 311 7.77 18.29 -2.77
C GLU A 311 6.39 17.78 -3.18
N LEU A 312 5.71 17.05 -2.30
CA LEU A 312 4.36 16.51 -2.55
C LEU A 312 3.30 17.63 -2.56
N ASP A 313 3.39 18.57 -1.63
CA ASP A 313 2.52 19.76 -1.59
C ASP A 313 2.73 20.58 -2.87
N PHE A 314 3.98 20.76 -3.34
CA PHE A 314 4.29 21.46 -4.57
C PHE A 314 3.68 20.77 -5.80
N LEU A 315 3.82 19.45 -5.95
CA LEU A 315 3.20 18.69 -7.05
C LEU A 315 1.67 18.81 -7.04
N ASN A 316 1.06 18.83 -5.86
CA ASN A 316 -0.39 19.04 -5.71
C ASN A 316 -0.80 20.47 -6.14
N ASP A 317 -0.02 21.48 -5.78
CA ASP A 317 -0.28 22.87 -6.20
C ASP A 317 -0.12 23.05 -7.71
N VAL A 318 0.87 22.41 -8.33
CA VAL A 318 1.03 22.38 -9.80
C VAL A 318 -0.20 21.71 -10.44
N ALA A 319 -0.67 20.59 -9.89
CA ALA A 319 -1.87 19.92 -10.38
C ALA A 319 -3.10 20.85 -10.34
N LYS A 320 -3.32 21.56 -9.24
CA LYS A 320 -4.38 22.58 -9.12
C LYS A 320 -4.26 23.67 -10.16
N LYS A 321 -3.06 24.24 -10.32
CA LYS A 321 -2.75 25.30 -11.31
C LYS A 321 -3.07 24.86 -12.73
N CYS A 322 -2.76 23.61 -13.08
CA CYS A 322 -3.06 23.01 -14.39
C CYS A 322 -4.52 22.58 -14.56
N GLY A 323 -5.34 22.71 -13.53
CA GLY A 323 -6.75 22.29 -13.54
C GLY A 323 -6.91 20.79 -13.67
N VAL A 324 -6.03 20.02 -13.03
CA VAL A 324 -6.17 18.57 -12.86
C VAL A 324 -7.40 18.30 -11.99
N THR A 325 -8.19 17.31 -12.34
CA THR A 325 -9.46 17.02 -11.68
C THR A 325 -9.29 16.66 -10.21
N GLY A 326 -8.29 15.85 -9.87
CA GLY A 326 -7.98 15.49 -8.49
C GLY A 326 -6.51 15.14 -8.31
N SER A 327 -5.93 15.53 -7.18
CA SER A 327 -4.54 15.21 -6.81
C SER A 327 -4.39 15.10 -5.31
N ARG A 328 -3.60 14.13 -4.83
CA ARG A 328 -3.29 13.96 -3.41
C ARG A 328 -2.04 13.11 -3.18
N VAL A 329 -1.47 13.20 -2.00
CA VAL A 329 -0.45 12.26 -1.49
C VAL A 329 -1.04 10.86 -1.47
N MET A 330 -0.31 9.85 -1.92
CA MET A 330 -0.71 8.45 -1.95
C MET A 330 0.11 7.60 -0.96
N GLY A 331 -0.58 6.69 -0.27
CA GLY A 331 0.05 5.81 0.73
C GLY A 331 0.27 6.49 2.07
N GLY A 332 1.22 5.99 2.85
CA GLY A 332 1.51 6.50 4.19
C GLY A 332 2.09 7.91 4.25
N GLY A 333 2.47 8.50 3.12
CA GLY A 333 3.09 9.81 3.05
C GLY A 333 4.58 9.80 3.37
N PHE A 334 5.09 10.93 3.85
CA PHE A 334 6.50 11.19 4.15
C PHE A 334 7.43 11.10 2.93
N GLY A 335 6.92 11.33 1.74
CA GLY A 335 7.55 11.16 0.44
C GLY A 335 6.73 10.24 -0.48
N GLY A 336 7.35 9.71 -1.53
CA GLY A 336 6.68 8.90 -2.55
C GLY A 336 5.86 9.73 -3.52
N CYS A 337 4.67 9.27 -3.90
CA CYS A 337 3.91 9.82 -5.02
C CYS A 337 2.74 10.71 -4.62
N THR A 338 2.40 11.66 -5.51
CA THR A 338 1.01 12.09 -5.66
C THR A 338 0.28 11.17 -6.65
N ILE A 339 -1.01 10.87 -6.37
CA ILE A 339 -1.93 10.24 -7.30
C ILE A 339 -2.81 11.33 -7.93
N ASN A 340 -2.91 11.32 -9.25
CA ASN A 340 -3.54 12.38 -10.01
C ASN A 340 -4.58 11.80 -10.97
N LEU A 341 -5.81 12.30 -10.91
CA LEU A 341 -6.88 12.01 -11.87
C LEU A 341 -6.92 13.12 -12.91
N VAL A 342 -6.40 12.86 -14.09
CA VAL A 342 -6.12 13.87 -15.12
C VAL A 342 -6.97 13.65 -16.35
N LYS A 343 -7.70 14.67 -16.80
CA LYS A 343 -8.38 14.62 -18.10
C LYS A 343 -7.36 14.39 -19.21
N GLU A 344 -7.66 13.52 -20.16
CA GLU A 344 -6.73 13.18 -21.26
C GLU A 344 -6.26 14.41 -22.02
N GLU A 345 -7.16 15.38 -22.26
CA GLU A 345 -6.86 16.64 -22.94
C GLU A 345 -5.86 17.55 -22.19
N LYS A 346 -5.72 17.36 -20.88
CA LYS A 346 -4.79 18.13 -20.02
C LYS A 346 -3.50 17.40 -19.71
N TYR A 347 -3.42 16.11 -20.04
CA TYR A 347 -2.33 15.24 -19.61
C TYR A 347 -0.95 15.77 -20.01
N ASP A 348 -0.72 16.02 -21.32
CA ASP A 348 0.59 16.42 -21.79
C ASP A 348 1.03 17.78 -21.22
N ALA A 349 0.10 18.74 -21.13
CA ALA A 349 0.38 20.06 -20.56
C ALA A 349 0.71 19.97 -19.05
N PHE A 350 -0.04 19.14 -18.32
CA PHE A 350 0.22 18.91 -16.88
C PHE A 350 1.57 18.25 -16.63
N ILE A 351 1.89 17.16 -17.37
CA ILE A 351 3.17 16.47 -17.19
C ILE A 351 4.34 17.38 -17.51
N LYS A 352 4.26 18.15 -18.60
CA LYS A 352 5.30 19.11 -18.95
C LYS A 352 5.51 20.15 -17.85
N GLU A 353 4.45 20.82 -17.38
CA GLU A 353 4.53 21.82 -16.32
C GLU A 353 5.07 21.22 -15.01
N ALA A 354 4.62 20.01 -14.64
CA ALA A 354 5.07 19.33 -13.43
C ALA A 354 6.59 19.08 -13.49
N PHE A 355 7.11 18.55 -14.61
CA PHE A 355 8.53 18.28 -14.76
C PHE A 355 9.36 19.55 -14.76
N GLU A 356 8.99 20.56 -15.58
CA GLU A 356 9.73 21.82 -15.71
C GLU A 356 9.78 22.58 -14.39
N SER A 357 8.61 22.75 -13.73
CA SER A 357 8.52 23.55 -12.49
C SER A 357 9.14 22.83 -11.30
N TYR A 358 8.96 21.49 -11.21
CA TYR A 358 9.56 20.68 -10.15
C TYR A 358 11.09 20.68 -10.24
N THR A 359 11.63 20.43 -11.45
CA THR A 359 13.08 20.47 -11.70
C THR A 359 13.67 21.83 -11.40
N ALA A 360 12.98 22.91 -11.79
CA ALA A 360 13.44 24.27 -11.50
C ALA A 360 13.50 24.57 -10.00
N LYS A 361 12.59 23.98 -9.20
CA LYS A 361 12.53 24.22 -7.75
C LYS A 361 13.47 23.30 -6.95
N PHE A 362 13.51 22.01 -7.29
CA PHE A 362 14.18 20.99 -6.47
C PHE A 362 15.49 20.46 -7.06
N GLY A 363 15.83 20.84 -8.31
CA GLY A 363 17.10 20.49 -8.95
C GLY A 363 17.17 19.07 -9.52
N HIS A 364 16.07 18.32 -9.50
CA HIS A 364 15.94 17.00 -10.12
C HIS A 364 14.52 16.79 -10.64
N GLU A 365 14.35 15.88 -11.59
CA GLU A 365 13.03 15.53 -12.14
C GLU A 365 12.25 14.64 -11.19
N PRO A 366 10.90 14.73 -11.17
CA PRO A 366 10.05 13.72 -10.57
C PRO A 366 10.01 12.50 -11.48
N ASN A 367 9.68 11.30 -10.93
CA ASN A 367 9.39 10.17 -11.79
C ASN A 367 7.89 10.11 -12.13
N LEU A 368 7.60 9.65 -13.35
CA LEU A 368 6.24 9.49 -13.86
C LEU A 368 5.90 8.01 -13.97
N TYR A 369 4.76 7.60 -13.38
CA TYR A 369 4.21 6.27 -13.56
C TYR A 369 2.76 6.36 -14.02
N ASN A 370 2.51 5.84 -15.22
CA ASN A 370 1.16 5.51 -15.63
C ASN A 370 0.82 4.12 -15.06
N VAL A 371 -0.35 3.98 -14.47
CA VAL A 371 -0.78 2.74 -13.83
C VAL A 371 -2.13 2.29 -14.36
N VAL A 372 -2.28 0.97 -14.48
CA VAL A 372 -3.52 0.31 -14.90
C VAL A 372 -3.98 -0.61 -13.77
N ILE A 373 -5.27 -0.61 -13.49
CA ILE A 373 -5.85 -1.49 -12.48
C ILE A 373 -5.82 -2.94 -12.99
N SER A 374 -5.24 -3.82 -12.20
CA SER A 374 -4.86 -5.19 -12.57
C SER A 374 -5.39 -6.23 -11.58
N ASP A 375 -5.20 -7.51 -11.94
CA ASP A 375 -5.51 -8.64 -11.07
C ASP A 375 -4.51 -8.78 -9.91
N GLY A 376 -4.97 -9.36 -8.80
CA GLY A 376 -4.19 -9.67 -7.61
C GLY A 376 -3.18 -10.81 -7.77
N ALA A 377 -2.75 -11.36 -6.64
CA ALA A 377 -1.78 -12.46 -6.58
C ALA A 377 -2.23 -13.67 -7.41
N ARG A 378 -1.30 -14.21 -8.22
CA ARG A 378 -1.59 -15.27 -9.18
C ARG A 378 -0.36 -16.11 -9.54
N LYS A 379 -0.60 -17.35 -10.01
CA LYS A 379 0.40 -18.17 -10.67
C LYS A 379 0.49 -17.77 -12.14
N LEU A 380 1.70 -17.61 -12.64
CA LEU A 380 1.95 -17.35 -14.05
C LEU A 380 2.21 -18.66 -14.81
N ALA A 381 1.83 -18.69 -16.08
CA ALA A 381 2.02 -19.84 -16.96
C ALA A 381 3.50 -20.10 -17.29
#